data_c34a91b08b86d3af515f58067659362b
#
_entry.id   c34a91b08b86d3af515f58067659362b
#
_cell.length_a   1.000
_cell.length_b   1.000
_cell.length_c   1.000
_cell.angle_alpha   90.00
_cell.angle_beta   90.00
_cell.angle_gamma   90.00
#
_symmetry.space_group_name_H-M   'P 1'
#
loop_
_entity.id
_entity.type
_entity.pdbx_description
1 polymer ?
#
loop_
_entity_poly.entity_id
_entity_poly.type
_entity_poly.pdbx_seq_one_letter_code
_entity_poly.pdbx_strand_id
1 'polypeptide(L)'
;MSQHNHLEHWLAQEREILALLDAGPGPGVATRAQIAGLSGLQQMQAMLRGELPYAAIAKTLDFLIVEVEEGRAIFQGTPGAAHLNPMGSVHGGWFATLLDSALGCAVHTCMLPGRGYTTAELGINM
;
A
#
# COMPACT_ATOMS: atom_id res chain seq x y z
N MET A 1 -4.87 -17.01 -19.38
CA MET A 1 -4.59 -15.57 -19.65
C MET A 1 -3.11 -15.40 -19.92
N SER A 2 -2.72 -14.68 -20.96
CA SER A 2 -1.31 -14.42 -21.25
C SER A 2 -0.69 -13.47 -20.24
N GLN A 3 0.65 -13.44 -20.10
CA GLN A 3 1.36 -12.50 -19.23
C GLN A 3 1.03 -11.03 -19.57
N HIS A 4 0.88 -10.72 -20.87
CA HIS A 4 0.50 -9.39 -21.33
C HIS A 4 -0.87 -8.96 -20.77
N ASN A 5 -1.86 -9.86 -20.76
CA ASN A 5 -3.19 -9.58 -20.21
C ASN A 5 -3.16 -9.36 -18.69
N HIS A 6 -2.30 -10.09 -17.96
CA HIS A 6 -2.12 -9.88 -16.54
C HIS A 6 -1.55 -8.49 -16.24
N LEU A 7 -0.52 -8.08 -16.97
CA LEU A 7 0.08 -6.76 -16.80
C LEU A 7 -0.91 -5.64 -17.10
N GLU A 8 -1.65 -5.74 -18.20
CA GLU A 8 -2.68 -4.77 -18.54
C GLU A 8 -3.74 -4.65 -17.44
N HIS A 9 -4.18 -5.79 -16.91
CA HIS A 9 -5.14 -5.82 -15.82
C HIS A 9 -4.59 -5.12 -14.57
N TRP A 10 -3.35 -5.42 -14.18
CA TRP A 10 -2.72 -4.79 -13.02
C TRP A 10 -2.55 -3.29 -13.19
N LEU A 11 -2.11 -2.85 -14.37
CA LEU A 11 -1.96 -1.42 -14.66
C LEU A 11 -3.29 -0.68 -14.66
N ALA A 12 -4.35 -1.31 -15.16
CA ALA A 12 -5.70 -0.77 -15.11
C ALA A 12 -6.18 -0.63 -13.66
N GLN A 13 -5.94 -1.64 -12.84
CA GLN A 13 -6.28 -1.63 -11.42
C GLN A 13 -5.53 -0.51 -10.67
N GLU A 14 -4.23 -0.34 -10.94
CA GLU A 14 -3.45 0.77 -10.36
C GLU A 14 -4.08 2.12 -10.70
N ARG A 15 -4.43 2.35 -11.97
CA ARG A 15 -5.04 3.61 -12.40
C ARG A 15 -6.36 3.88 -11.70
N GLU A 16 -7.19 2.85 -11.57
CA GLU A 16 -8.50 2.96 -10.92
C GLU A 16 -8.34 3.32 -9.43
N ILE A 17 -7.49 2.60 -8.71
CA ILE A 17 -7.25 2.85 -7.30
C ILE A 17 -6.58 4.21 -7.10
N LEU A 18 -5.59 4.57 -7.91
CA LEU A 18 -4.92 5.86 -7.80
C LEU A 18 -5.91 7.02 -7.98
N ALA A 19 -6.86 6.89 -8.90
CA ALA A 19 -7.89 7.89 -9.09
C ALA A 19 -8.77 8.07 -7.84
N LEU A 20 -9.12 6.97 -7.16
CA LEU A 20 -9.86 7.03 -5.90
C LEU A 20 -9.04 7.69 -4.79
N LEU A 21 -7.77 7.32 -4.64
CA LEU A 21 -6.88 7.88 -3.63
C LEU A 21 -6.61 9.37 -3.85
N ASP A 22 -6.42 9.78 -5.09
CA ASP A 22 -6.16 11.17 -5.45
C ASP A 22 -7.41 12.06 -5.34
N ALA A 23 -8.60 11.49 -5.44
CA ALA A 23 -9.85 12.20 -5.22
C ALA A 23 -10.14 12.45 -3.73
N GLY A 24 -9.45 11.73 -2.84
CA GLY A 24 -9.57 11.85 -1.39
C GLY A 24 -8.56 12.82 -0.77
N PRO A 25 -8.24 12.65 0.53
CA PRO A 25 -7.30 13.54 1.24
C PRO A 25 -5.87 13.50 0.72
N GLY A 26 -5.51 12.53 -0.10
CA GLY A 26 -4.14 12.34 -0.57
C GLY A 26 -3.24 11.66 0.46
N PRO A 27 -1.90 11.74 0.29
CA PRO A 27 -0.96 11.13 1.22
C PRO A 27 -0.94 11.84 2.56
N GLY A 28 -0.81 11.10 3.65
CA GLY A 28 -0.74 11.66 4.99
C GLY A 28 -1.12 10.67 6.07
N VAL A 29 -1.47 11.21 7.22
CA VAL A 29 -1.83 10.43 8.42
C VAL A 29 -3.25 10.80 8.82
N ALA A 30 -4.11 9.79 8.97
CA ALA A 30 -5.46 9.99 9.48
C ALA A 30 -5.41 10.50 10.93
N THR A 31 -6.31 11.40 11.26
CA THR A 31 -6.47 11.89 12.63
C THR A 31 -7.14 10.81 13.50
N ARG A 32 -6.97 10.91 14.81
CA ARG A 32 -7.64 10.01 15.75
C ARG A 32 -9.16 10.05 15.58
N ALA A 33 -9.72 11.22 15.33
CA ALA A 33 -11.17 11.38 15.11
C ALA A 33 -11.64 10.63 13.85
N GLN A 34 -10.83 10.66 12.77
CA GLN A 34 -11.19 9.98 11.53
C GLN A 34 -11.24 8.46 11.66
N ILE A 35 -10.41 7.88 12.53
CA ILE A 35 -10.32 6.43 12.70
C ILE A 35 -10.99 5.92 13.98
N ALA A 36 -11.56 6.80 14.79
CA ALA A 36 -12.19 6.42 16.06
C ALA A 36 -13.27 5.37 15.84
N GLY A 37 -13.18 4.26 16.58
CA GLY A 37 -14.14 3.15 16.50
C GLY A 37 -13.98 2.25 15.28
N LEU A 38 -13.07 2.56 14.34
CA LEU A 38 -12.83 1.71 13.18
C LEU A 38 -11.83 0.60 13.49
N SER A 39 -12.14 -0.63 13.07
CA SER A 39 -11.16 -1.71 13.06
C SER A 39 -10.08 -1.43 12.03
N GLY A 40 -8.96 -2.13 12.10
CA GLY A 40 -7.90 -2.01 11.09
C GLY A 40 -8.40 -2.28 9.68
N LEU A 41 -9.24 -3.32 9.50
CA LEU A 41 -9.84 -3.61 8.20
C LEU A 41 -10.72 -2.45 7.70
N GLN A 42 -11.55 -1.89 8.56
CA GLN A 42 -12.40 -0.75 8.20
C GLN A 42 -11.58 0.47 7.81
N GLN A 43 -10.46 0.72 8.49
CA GLN A 43 -9.53 1.79 8.14
C GLN A 43 -8.93 1.58 6.75
N MET A 44 -8.47 0.37 6.45
CA MET A 44 -7.89 0.03 5.14
C MET A 44 -8.93 0.13 4.03
N GLN A 45 -10.14 -0.34 4.27
CA GLN A 45 -11.25 -0.23 3.31
C GLN A 45 -11.63 1.24 3.05
N ALA A 46 -11.70 2.06 4.10
CA ALA A 46 -11.98 3.49 3.97
C ALA A 46 -10.88 4.22 3.18
N MET A 47 -9.62 3.84 3.39
CA MET A 47 -8.50 4.37 2.63
C MET A 47 -8.64 4.02 1.13
N LEU A 48 -8.96 2.78 0.80
CA LEU A 48 -9.17 2.35 -0.59
C LEU A 48 -10.32 3.07 -1.28
N ARG A 49 -11.33 3.48 -0.52
CA ARG A 49 -12.44 4.28 -1.07
C ARG A 49 -12.10 5.77 -1.22
N GLY A 50 -10.88 6.18 -0.83
CA GLY A 50 -10.48 7.59 -0.87
C GLY A 50 -11.08 8.43 0.27
N GLU A 51 -11.53 7.80 1.36
CA GLU A 51 -12.10 8.50 2.52
C GLU A 51 -11.06 8.87 3.57
N LEU A 52 -9.94 8.13 3.62
CA LEU A 52 -8.82 8.38 4.52
C LEU A 52 -7.54 8.63 3.72
N PRO A 53 -6.57 9.36 4.29
CA PRO A 53 -5.28 9.52 3.64
C PRO A 53 -4.54 8.19 3.53
N TYR A 54 -3.70 8.06 2.51
CA TYR A 54 -2.84 6.90 2.32
C TYR A 54 -1.39 7.23 2.69
N ALA A 55 -0.57 6.18 2.89
CA ALA A 55 0.80 6.36 3.36
C ALA A 55 1.63 7.22 2.39
N ALA A 56 2.26 8.27 2.91
CA ALA A 56 3.08 9.17 2.11
C ALA A 56 4.22 8.45 1.39
N ILE A 57 4.80 7.41 2.01
CA ILE A 57 5.88 6.62 1.41
C ILE A 57 5.44 5.88 0.15
N ALA A 58 4.18 5.51 0.05
CA ALA A 58 3.63 4.86 -1.14
C ALA A 58 3.71 5.80 -2.34
N LYS A 59 3.40 7.08 -2.16
CA LYS A 59 3.54 8.09 -3.21
C LYS A 59 5.00 8.30 -3.59
N THR A 60 5.90 8.34 -2.63
CA THR A 60 7.34 8.52 -2.86
C THR A 60 7.93 7.38 -3.70
N LEU A 61 7.47 6.16 -3.49
CA LEU A 61 8.00 4.96 -4.13
C LEU A 61 7.12 4.42 -5.27
N ASP A 62 6.07 5.12 -5.63
CA ASP A 62 5.16 4.76 -6.73
C ASP A 62 4.60 3.33 -6.59
N PHE A 63 4.16 2.98 -5.40
CA PHE A 63 3.38 1.77 -5.17
C PHE A 63 2.11 2.11 -4.40
N LEU A 64 1.15 1.21 -4.41
CA LEU A 64 -0.11 1.39 -3.70
C LEU A 64 -0.78 0.07 -3.34
N ILE A 65 -1.65 0.12 -2.34
CA ILE A 65 -2.52 -0.99 -2.00
C ILE A 65 -3.67 -1.05 -3.02
N VAL A 66 -3.97 -2.24 -3.53
CA VAL A 66 -5.03 -2.41 -4.54
C VAL A 66 -6.18 -3.28 -4.06
N GLU A 67 -5.92 -4.18 -3.11
CA GLU A 67 -6.96 -5.00 -2.50
C GLU A 67 -6.67 -5.21 -1.02
N VAL A 68 -7.71 -5.31 -0.23
CA VAL A 68 -7.62 -5.60 1.19
C VAL A 68 -8.82 -6.40 1.67
N GLU A 69 -8.55 -7.43 2.48
CA GLU A 69 -9.54 -8.18 3.23
C GLU A 69 -8.88 -8.67 4.52
N GLU A 70 -9.63 -9.27 5.40
CA GLU A 70 -9.07 -9.71 6.68
C GLU A 70 -7.91 -10.68 6.49
N GLY A 71 -6.74 -10.32 7.02
CA GLY A 71 -5.52 -11.11 6.93
C GLY A 71 -4.82 -11.05 5.58
N ARG A 72 -5.27 -10.17 4.65
CA ARG A 72 -4.74 -10.12 3.29
C ARG A 72 -4.66 -8.69 2.78
N ALA A 73 -3.53 -8.35 2.17
CA ALA A 73 -3.34 -7.08 1.46
C ALA A 73 -2.53 -7.34 0.19
N ILE A 74 -2.94 -6.73 -0.90
CA ILE A 74 -2.21 -6.76 -2.16
C ILE A 74 -1.73 -5.36 -2.48
N PHE A 75 -0.43 -5.25 -2.69
CA PHE A 75 0.23 -4.05 -3.17
C PHE A 75 0.80 -4.29 -4.54
N GLN A 76 0.85 -3.25 -5.34
CA GLN A 76 1.59 -3.25 -6.60
C GLN A 76 2.11 -1.86 -6.89
N GLY A 77 3.09 -1.78 -7.78
CA GLY A 77 3.67 -0.51 -8.17
C GLY A 77 4.60 -0.67 -9.36
N THR A 78 5.02 0.45 -9.90
CA THR A 78 5.92 0.51 -11.04
C THR A 78 7.11 1.36 -10.66
N PRO A 79 8.27 0.74 -10.36
CA PRO A 79 9.46 1.52 -10.01
C PRO A 79 9.96 2.33 -11.20
N GLY A 80 10.30 3.58 -10.94
CA GLY A 80 10.82 4.50 -11.94
C GLY A 80 12.29 4.85 -11.73
N ALA A 81 12.78 5.82 -12.47
CA ALA A 81 14.19 6.25 -12.42
C ALA A 81 14.65 6.67 -11.02
N ALA A 82 13.74 7.23 -10.21
CA ALA A 82 14.03 7.65 -8.84
C ALA A 82 14.29 6.48 -7.87
N HIS A 83 14.00 5.26 -8.29
CA HIS A 83 14.07 4.06 -7.45
C HIS A 83 15.24 3.14 -7.82
N LEU A 84 16.15 3.63 -8.66
CA LEU A 84 17.29 2.84 -9.13
C LEU A 84 18.49 3.01 -8.20
N ASN A 85 19.30 1.94 -8.13
CA ASN A 85 20.63 2.00 -7.52
C ASN A 85 21.64 2.58 -8.54
N PRO A 86 22.89 2.85 -8.12
CA PRO A 86 23.89 3.41 -9.04
C PRO A 86 24.23 2.53 -10.25
N MET A 87 23.90 1.23 -10.20
CA MET A 87 24.13 0.30 -11.31
C MET A 87 22.98 0.30 -12.33
N GLY A 88 21.92 1.06 -12.08
CA GLY A 88 20.79 1.17 -13.00
C GLY A 88 19.71 0.09 -12.85
N SER A 89 19.78 -0.73 -11.81
CA SER A 89 18.71 -1.66 -11.47
C SER A 89 17.85 -1.12 -10.35
N VAL A 90 16.65 -1.69 -10.16
CA VAL A 90 15.77 -1.28 -9.07
C VAL A 90 16.45 -1.55 -7.73
N HIS A 91 16.50 -0.54 -6.88
CA HIS A 91 17.12 -0.65 -5.56
C HIS A 91 16.38 -1.71 -4.72
N GLY A 92 17.14 -2.58 -4.03
CA GLY A 92 16.57 -3.59 -3.15
C GLY A 92 15.65 -3.02 -2.06
N GLY A 93 15.93 -1.80 -1.60
CA GLY A 93 15.09 -1.09 -0.66
C GLY A 93 13.69 -0.78 -1.17
N TRP A 94 13.49 -0.67 -2.49
CA TRP A 94 12.16 -0.51 -3.07
C TRP A 94 11.31 -1.75 -2.82
N PHE A 95 11.87 -2.94 -3.11
CA PHE A 95 11.17 -4.21 -2.85
C PHE A 95 10.94 -4.42 -1.36
N ALA A 96 11.93 -4.09 -0.52
CA ALA A 96 11.82 -4.23 0.92
C ALA A 96 10.67 -3.37 1.48
N THR A 97 10.55 -2.14 1.04
CA THR A 97 9.50 -1.23 1.49
C THR A 97 8.12 -1.69 1.02
N LEU A 98 8.02 -2.13 -0.23
CA LEU A 98 6.78 -2.68 -0.77
C LEU A 98 6.30 -3.88 0.05
N LEU A 99 7.21 -4.82 0.34
CA LEU A 99 6.90 -6.03 1.10
C LEU A 99 6.57 -5.72 2.57
N ASP A 100 7.29 -4.79 3.19
CA ASP A 100 6.98 -4.34 4.55
C ASP A 100 5.58 -3.74 4.61
N SER A 101 5.23 -2.91 3.65
CA SER A 101 3.90 -2.30 3.56
C SER A 101 2.81 -3.35 3.40
N ALA A 102 3.02 -4.33 2.53
CA ALA A 102 2.05 -5.40 2.29
C ALA A 102 1.84 -6.26 3.54
N LEU A 103 2.94 -6.69 4.18
CA LEU A 103 2.88 -7.49 5.40
C LEU A 103 2.23 -6.73 6.55
N GLY A 104 2.65 -5.48 6.75
CA GLY A 104 2.10 -4.64 7.80
C GLY A 104 0.62 -4.37 7.62
N CYS A 105 0.17 -4.07 6.40
CA CYS A 105 -1.25 -3.84 6.14
C CYS A 105 -2.08 -5.12 6.33
N ALA A 106 -1.56 -6.29 5.96
CA ALA A 106 -2.24 -7.55 6.21
C ALA A 106 -2.45 -7.77 7.72
N VAL A 107 -1.43 -7.50 8.53
CA VAL A 107 -1.53 -7.55 10.01
C VAL A 107 -2.54 -6.52 10.52
N HIS A 108 -2.49 -5.28 9.99
CA HIS A 108 -3.37 -4.20 10.40
C HIS A 108 -4.85 -4.55 10.21
N THR A 109 -5.19 -5.27 9.14
CA THR A 109 -6.57 -5.69 8.89
C THR A 109 -7.15 -6.58 10.01
N CYS A 110 -6.29 -7.18 10.83
CA CYS A 110 -6.70 -8.01 11.96
C CYS A 110 -6.74 -7.25 13.28
N MET A 111 -6.43 -5.94 13.29
CA MET A 111 -6.39 -5.13 14.50
C MET A 111 -7.79 -4.67 14.91
N LEU A 112 -8.08 -4.79 16.20
CA LEU A 112 -9.28 -4.23 16.81
C LEU A 112 -9.15 -2.70 16.89
N PRO A 113 -10.28 -1.97 17.01
CA PRO A 113 -10.23 -0.52 17.19
C PRO A 113 -9.29 -0.10 18.32
N GLY A 114 -8.50 0.94 18.09
CA GLY A 114 -7.54 1.47 19.07
C GLY A 114 -6.24 0.68 19.20
N ARG A 115 -6.08 -0.39 18.43
CA ARG A 115 -4.86 -1.18 18.40
C ARG A 115 -4.02 -0.88 17.18
N GLY A 116 -2.70 -1.05 17.31
CA GLY A 116 -1.75 -0.86 16.23
C GLY A 116 -0.63 -1.88 16.30
N TYR A 117 0.29 -1.80 15.36
CA TYR A 117 1.47 -2.65 15.27
C TYR A 117 2.67 -1.81 14.83
N THR A 118 3.84 -2.38 14.93
CA THR A 118 5.05 -1.84 14.31
C THR A 118 5.93 -3.00 13.84
N THR A 119 6.64 -2.80 12.74
CA THR A 119 7.62 -3.77 12.27
C THR A 119 8.84 -3.73 13.18
N ALA A 120 9.18 -4.87 13.77
CA ALA A 120 10.34 -5.03 14.62
C ALA A 120 11.56 -5.56 13.85
N GLU A 121 11.31 -6.43 12.87
CA GLU A 121 12.36 -7.04 12.05
C GLU A 121 11.79 -7.39 10.68
N LEU A 122 12.58 -7.21 9.65
CA LEU A 122 12.22 -7.55 8.27
C LEU A 122 13.39 -8.27 7.61
N GLY A 123 13.12 -9.48 7.11
CA GLY A 123 14.09 -10.25 6.33
C GLY A 123 13.52 -10.57 4.96
N ILE A 124 14.30 -10.40 3.91
CA ILE A 124 13.87 -10.60 2.53
C ILE A 124 14.96 -11.35 1.75
N ASN A 125 14.52 -12.37 1.02
CA ASN A 125 15.35 -13.05 0.03
C ASN A 125 15.08 -12.43 -1.34
N MET A 126 16.12 -11.90 -1.94
CA MET A 126 16.05 -11.30 -3.27
C MET A 126 16.80 -12.13 -4.31
#